data_94bcc4b036d6f156ceb0deef59dbb0bf
#
_entry.id   94bcc4b036d6f156ceb0deef59dbb0bf
#
_cell.length_a   1.000
_cell.length_b   1.000
_cell.length_c   1.000
_cell.angle_alpha   90.00
_cell.angle_beta   90.00
_cell.angle_gamma   90.00
#
_symmetry.space_group_name_H-M   'P 1'
#
loop_
_entity.id
_entity.type
_entity.pdbx_description
1 polymer ?
#
loop_
_entity_poly.entity_id
_entity_poly.type
_entity_poly.pdbx_seq_one_letter_code
_entity_poly.pdbx_strand_id
1 'polypeptide(L)'
;MVAVAYFYIVYRPSGSMPATKETPMGLFSRSLPEMITPDQALPGRDQAMPVAGANLVTGNPMVAPFPEGFGTLVVGMGCFWGAERKFWEADGVWTTAVGYAGGFTPNPSYEEVCSGRTGHTEVVLAVFDPSITSYENMLKVFWENHNPTQGMRQGNDVGTQYRSALYWNNDAEREAIEASAASFAPALAAAGYGEITTDLEAAGTFYYAEDYHQQYLAKNPNGYCGLGGTGVSCPIGVASVD
;
A
#
# COMPACT_ATOMS: atom_id res chain seq x y z
N MET A 1 -19.11 -33.83 -18.73
CA MET A 1 -19.56 -32.52 -19.27
C MET A 1 -20.95 -32.25 -18.68
N VAL A 2 -21.03 -31.40 -17.65
CA VAL A 2 -22.32 -30.93 -17.10
C VAL A 2 -22.26 -29.41 -17.17
N ALA A 3 -23.08 -28.84 -18.00
CA ALA A 3 -23.22 -27.39 -18.17
C ALA A 3 -24.14 -26.85 -17.07
N VAL A 4 -23.65 -25.89 -16.29
CA VAL A 4 -24.44 -25.15 -15.30
C VAL A 4 -24.88 -23.85 -15.97
N ALA A 5 -26.20 -23.74 -16.19
CA ALA A 5 -26.83 -22.54 -16.74
C ALA A 5 -27.11 -21.56 -15.57
N TYR A 6 -26.59 -20.36 -15.65
CA TYR A 6 -26.98 -19.26 -14.79
C TYR A 6 -28.23 -18.56 -15.34
N PHE A 7 -29.30 -18.59 -14.57
CA PHE A 7 -30.51 -17.80 -14.86
C PHE A 7 -30.39 -16.44 -14.17
N TYR A 8 -30.33 -15.36 -14.96
CA TYR A 8 -30.53 -13.99 -14.46
C TYR A 8 -32.04 -13.72 -14.38
N ILE A 9 -32.55 -13.53 -13.18
CA ILE A 9 -33.94 -13.05 -12.99
C ILE A 9 -33.86 -11.52 -12.90
N VAL A 10 -34.36 -10.84 -13.95
CA VAL A 10 -34.56 -9.40 -13.95
C VAL A 10 -35.95 -9.11 -13.39
N TYR A 11 -36.02 -8.60 -12.16
CA TYR A 11 -37.26 -8.11 -11.55
C TYR A 11 -37.43 -6.62 -11.87
N ARG A 12 -38.48 -6.25 -12.63
CA ARG A 12 -38.95 -4.86 -12.80
C ARG A 12 -40.20 -4.66 -11.93
N PRO A 13 -40.20 -3.76 -10.95
CA PRO A 13 -41.43 -3.26 -10.36
C PRO A 13 -41.88 -2.00 -11.10
N SER A 14 -43.11 -1.99 -11.56
CA SER A 14 -43.85 -0.80 -11.96
C SER A 14 -44.42 -0.15 -10.73
N GLY A 15 -44.04 1.11 -10.46
CA GLY A 15 -44.60 1.91 -9.38
C GLY A 15 -44.21 3.38 -9.54
N SER A 16 -45.20 4.24 -9.56
CA SER A 16 -45.22 5.69 -9.75
C SER A 16 -44.25 6.42 -8.79
N MET A 17 -43.50 7.39 -9.35
CA MET A 17 -42.62 8.33 -8.60
C MET A 17 -43.45 9.29 -7.72
N PRO A 18 -43.07 9.52 -6.47
CA PRO A 18 -43.38 10.75 -5.75
C PRO A 18 -42.24 11.78 -5.95
N ALA A 19 -42.64 13.04 -5.96
CA ALA A 19 -41.84 14.23 -6.20
C ALA A 19 -40.54 14.29 -5.40
N THR A 20 -39.43 14.53 -6.10
CA THR A 20 -38.11 14.78 -5.54
C THR A 20 -38.10 16.06 -4.69
N LYS A 21 -37.88 15.93 -3.39
CA LYS A 21 -37.34 17.01 -2.57
C LYS A 21 -35.87 17.19 -2.98
N GLU A 22 -35.55 18.28 -3.63
CA GLU A 22 -34.19 18.71 -3.85
C GLU A 22 -33.49 18.91 -2.50
N THR A 23 -32.56 18.02 -2.18
CA THR A 23 -31.62 18.22 -1.07
C THR A 23 -30.61 19.25 -1.55
N PRO A 24 -30.33 20.31 -0.80
CA PRO A 24 -29.35 21.31 -1.21
C PRO A 24 -27.99 20.63 -1.36
N MET A 25 -27.40 20.72 -2.57
CA MET A 25 -26.03 20.34 -2.87
C MET A 25 -25.10 21.03 -1.90
N GLY A 26 -24.53 20.27 -0.96
CA GLY A 26 -23.44 20.75 -0.12
C GLY A 26 -22.25 21.13 -1.01
N LEU A 27 -21.98 22.44 -1.10
CA LEU A 27 -20.75 22.97 -1.70
C LEU A 27 -19.57 22.37 -0.93
N PHE A 28 -18.63 21.75 -1.68
CA PHE A 28 -17.35 21.18 -1.23
C PHE A 28 -17.30 19.67 -0.86
N SER A 29 -17.86 18.81 -1.69
CA SER A 29 -17.29 17.47 -1.79
C SER A 29 -16.09 17.53 -2.76
N ARG A 30 -14.87 17.66 -2.25
CA ARG A 30 -13.67 17.39 -3.07
C ARG A 30 -13.73 15.92 -3.43
N SER A 31 -13.90 15.59 -4.72
CA SER A 31 -13.72 14.23 -5.21
C SER A 31 -12.32 13.75 -4.83
N LEU A 32 -12.19 12.48 -4.44
CA LEU A 32 -10.86 11.87 -4.26
C LEU A 32 -10.11 11.93 -5.59
N PRO A 33 -8.78 12.06 -5.55
CA PRO A 33 -7.96 11.96 -6.76
C PRO A 33 -8.22 10.62 -7.47
N GLU A 34 -8.19 10.66 -8.80
CA GLU A 34 -8.34 9.46 -9.65
C GLU A 34 -6.98 9.06 -10.20
N MET A 35 -6.82 7.74 -10.44
CA MET A 35 -5.64 7.22 -11.12
C MET A 35 -5.61 7.71 -12.56
N ILE A 36 -4.41 8.10 -13.01
CA ILE A 36 -4.17 8.41 -14.42
C ILE A 36 -4.10 7.13 -15.26
N THR A 37 -4.27 7.29 -16.55
CA THR A 37 -4.00 6.23 -17.54
C THR A 37 -2.54 6.30 -18.03
N PRO A 38 -1.98 5.21 -18.59
CA PRO A 38 -0.58 5.19 -19.06
C PRO A 38 -0.22 6.30 -20.05
N ASP A 39 -1.16 6.68 -20.90
CA ASP A 39 -0.97 7.76 -21.91
C ASP A 39 -0.92 9.17 -21.30
N GLN A 40 -1.39 9.33 -20.08
CA GLN A 40 -1.35 10.58 -19.30
C GLN A 40 -0.09 10.72 -18.45
N ALA A 41 0.67 9.63 -18.32
CA ALA A 41 1.84 9.58 -17.46
C ALA A 41 2.98 10.46 -17.97
N LEU A 42 3.78 10.99 -17.04
CA LEU A 42 5.01 11.71 -17.36
C LEU A 42 6.02 10.73 -18.01
N PRO A 43 6.87 11.21 -18.93
CA PRO A 43 7.79 10.35 -19.66
C PRO A 43 8.90 9.74 -18.79
N GLY A 44 9.21 10.36 -17.64
CA GLY A 44 10.27 9.90 -16.74
C GLY A 44 11.67 10.05 -17.35
N ARG A 45 12.61 9.22 -16.89
CA ARG A 45 14.02 9.28 -17.29
C ARG A 45 14.67 7.90 -17.32
N ASP A 46 15.82 7.78 -18.02
CA ASP A 46 16.58 6.52 -18.10
C ASP A 46 17.48 6.31 -16.87
N GLN A 47 17.89 7.38 -16.19
CA GLN A 47 18.80 7.30 -15.06
C GLN A 47 18.04 6.97 -13.77
N ALA A 48 18.50 5.90 -13.09
CA ALA A 48 18.03 5.56 -11.75
C ALA A 48 18.47 6.61 -10.73
N MET A 49 17.66 6.76 -9.68
CA MET A 49 17.99 7.63 -8.54
C MET A 49 19.20 7.07 -7.79
N PRO A 50 20.26 7.86 -7.57
CA PRO A 50 21.36 7.44 -6.72
C PRO A 50 20.91 7.41 -5.26
N VAL A 51 21.23 6.32 -4.57
CA VAL A 51 20.95 6.15 -3.13
C VAL A 51 22.20 5.73 -2.39
N ALA A 52 22.26 6.02 -1.08
CA ALA A 52 23.31 5.53 -0.21
C ALA A 52 23.38 3.98 -0.24
N GLY A 53 24.57 3.42 -0.11
CA GLY A 53 24.76 1.97 -0.16
C GLY A 53 24.22 1.23 1.06
N ALA A 54 24.06 1.91 2.21
CA ALA A 54 23.66 1.30 3.47
C ALA A 54 22.53 2.09 4.15
N ASN A 55 21.61 1.36 4.78
CA ASN A 55 20.55 1.89 5.61
C ASN A 55 21.15 2.51 6.90
N LEU A 56 20.73 3.71 7.24
CA LEU A 56 21.26 4.45 8.39
C LEU A 56 20.91 3.78 9.73
N VAL A 57 19.77 3.09 9.80
CA VAL A 57 19.28 2.48 11.05
C VAL A 57 19.86 1.09 11.27
N THR A 58 19.81 0.25 10.22
CA THR A 58 20.23 -1.16 10.32
C THR A 58 21.70 -1.39 9.95
N GLY A 59 22.33 -0.46 9.25
CA GLY A 59 23.69 -0.58 8.71
C GLY A 59 23.81 -1.52 7.52
N ASN A 60 22.75 -2.17 7.10
CA ASN A 60 22.74 -3.16 6.04
C ASN A 60 22.54 -2.51 4.65
N PRO A 61 22.99 -3.16 3.56
CA PRO A 61 22.74 -2.69 2.20
C PRO A 61 21.25 -2.48 1.91
N MET A 62 20.92 -1.35 1.26
CA MET A 62 19.56 -1.05 0.81
C MET A 62 19.28 -1.57 -0.60
N VAL A 63 20.32 -1.81 -1.38
CA VAL A 63 20.25 -2.25 -2.77
C VAL A 63 20.67 -3.70 -2.89
N ALA A 64 19.93 -4.47 -3.69
CA ALA A 64 20.27 -5.88 -3.94
C ALA A 64 21.70 -6.05 -4.51
N PRO A 65 22.35 -7.22 -4.33
CA PRO A 65 21.74 -8.47 -3.86
C PRO A 65 21.58 -8.50 -2.34
N PHE A 66 20.45 -9.03 -1.89
CA PHE A 66 20.18 -9.30 -0.49
C PHE A 66 20.69 -10.72 -0.11
N PRO A 67 20.82 -11.04 1.20
CA PRO A 67 21.23 -12.38 1.62
C PRO A 67 20.30 -13.46 1.04
N GLU A 68 20.88 -14.58 0.65
CA GLU A 68 20.14 -15.73 0.11
C GLU A 68 19.11 -16.24 1.13
N GLY A 69 17.90 -16.50 0.67
CA GLY A 69 16.79 -16.99 1.51
C GLY A 69 16.03 -15.90 2.27
N PHE A 70 16.46 -14.64 2.22
CA PHE A 70 15.69 -13.55 2.84
C PHE A 70 14.41 -13.24 2.04
N GLY A 71 13.35 -12.88 2.77
CA GLY A 71 12.10 -12.44 2.17
C GLY A 71 12.09 -10.96 1.87
N THR A 72 11.25 -10.56 0.92
CA THR A 72 11.01 -9.15 0.58
C THR A 72 9.53 -8.85 0.60
N LEU A 73 9.16 -7.63 0.97
CA LEU A 73 7.79 -7.12 0.89
C LEU A 73 7.83 -5.67 0.41
N VAL A 74 6.98 -5.32 -0.57
CA VAL A 74 6.80 -3.94 -1.05
C VAL A 74 5.39 -3.49 -0.74
N VAL A 75 5.25 -2.35 -0.03
CA VAL A 75 3.96 -1.86 0.48
C VAL A 75 3.80 -0.36 0.36
N GLY A 76 2.59 0.10 0.05
CA GLY A 76 2.14 1.49 0.17
C GLY A 76 1.23 1.67 1.37
N MET A 77 1.54 2.61 2.28
CA MET A 77 0.78 2.85 3.50
C MET A 77 0.52 4.35 3.74
N GLY A 78 0.46 5.15 2.69
CA GLY A 78 0.48 6.61 2.76
C GLY A 78 1.92 7.14 2.71
N CYS A 79 2.20 8.25 3.40
CA CYS A 79 3.56 8.81 3.47
C CYS A 79 4.57 7.74 3.91
N PHE A 80 5.56 7.47 3.05
CA PHE A 80 6.53 6.40 3.26
C PHE A 80 7.51 6.63 4.43
N TRP A 81 7.64 7.85 4.98
CA TRP A 81 8.50 8.10 6.13
C TRP A 81 8.03 7.37 7.39
N GLY A 82 6.71 7.48 7.67
CA GLY A 82 6.11 6.78 8.80
C GLY A 82 6.04 5.28 8.56
N ALA A 83 5.71 4.88 7.34
CA ALA A 83 5.64 3.48 6.94
C ALA A 83 7.00 2.78 7.08
N GLU A 84 8.09 3.38 6.57
CA GLU A 84 9.44 2.84 6.69
C GLU A 84 9.84 2.61 8.15
N ARG A 85 9.53 3.58 9.02
CA ARG A 85 9.79 3.46 10.46
C ARG A 85 9.14 2.23 11.07
N LYS A 86 7.89 1.92 10.71
CA LYS A 86 7.19 0.73 11.23
C LYS A 86 7.89 -0.56 10.85
N PHE A 87 8.49 -0.62 9.67
CA PHE A 87 9.23 -1.80 9.23
C PHE A 87 10.60 -1.89 9.87
N TRP A 88 11.41 -0.83 9.97
CA TRP A 88 12.70 -0.96 10.62
C TRP A 88 12.63 -1.19 12.15
N GLU A 89 11.48 -0.88 12.78
CA GLU A 89 11.20 -1.19 14.19
C GLU A 89 10.66 -2.63 14.38
N ALA A 90 10.31 -3.34 13.31
CA ALA A 90 9.76 -4.69 13.38
C ALA A 90 10.87 -5.74 13.51
N ASP A 91 10.63 -6.73 14.37
CA ASP A 91 11.57 -7.83 14.57
C ASP A 91 11.85 -8.59 13.27
N GLY A 92 13.12 -8.92 13.03
CA GLY A 92 13.57 -9.69 11.88
C GLY A 92 13.73 -8.90 10.59
N VAL A 93 13.40 -7.61 10.55
CA VAL A 93 13.67 -6.76 9.39
C VAL A 93 15.17 -6.46 9.32
N TRP A 94 15.79 -6.88 8.20
CA TRP A 94 17.22 -6.75 7.95
C TRP A 94 17.58 -5.38 7.37
N THR A 95 16.76 -4.88 6.43
CA THR A 95 16.89 -3.53 5.86
C THR A 95 15.56 -3.03 5.33
N THR A 96 15.47 -1.71 5.18
CA THR A 96 14.36 -1.04 4.50
C THR A 96 14.89 -0.06 3.47
N ALA A 97 14.06 0.26 2.49
CA ALA A 97 14.26 1.41 1.62
C ALA A 97 12.90 1.99 1.24
N VAL A 98 12.85 3.29 0.97
CA VAL A 98 11.65 3.93 0.42
C VAL A 98 11.81 4.18 -1.07
N GLY A 99 10.67 4.18 -1.78
CA GLY A 99 10.66 4.31 -3.23
C GLY A 99 9.27 4.50 -3.79
N TYR A 100 9.15 4.24 -5.07
CA TYR A 100 7.94 4.40 -5.87
C TYR A 100 7.66 3.13 -6.67
N ALA A 101 6.40 2.67 -6.67
CA ALA A 101 5.99 1.46 -7.41
C ALA A 101 4.53 1.56 -7.88
N GLY A 102 4.11 0.63 -8.75
CA GLY A 102 2.72 0.51 -9.22
C GLY A 102 2.28 1.58 -10.22
N GLY A 103 3.19 2.41 -10.72
CA GLY A 103 2.90 3.46 -11.70
C GLY A 103 3.52 3.20 -13.07
N PHE A 104 3.49 4.21 -13.91
CA PHE A 104 3.86 4.12 -15.33
C PHE A 104 5.16 4.83 -15.69
N THR A 105 5.54 5.88 -14.93
CA THR A 105 6.70 6.74 -15.21
C THR A 105 7.99 6.06 -14.78
N PRO A 106 8.96 5.79 -15.68
CA PRO A 106 10.23 5.20 -15.28
C PRO A 106 11.11 6.19 -14.51
N ASN A 107 11.75 5.71 -13.45
CA ASN A 107 12.66 6.48 -12.58
C ASN A 107 12.10 7.86 -12.18
N PRO A 108 10.91 7.93 -11.57
CA PRO A 108 10.27 9.21 -11.26
C PRO A 108 11.06 9.97 -10.17
N SER A 109 10.96 11.30 -10.16
CA SER A 109 11.35 12.11 -9.00
C SER A 109 10.19 12.29 -8.03
N TYR A 110 10.50 12.72 -6.81
CA TYR A 110 9.51 13.04 -5.79
C TYR A 110 8.48 14.08 -6.28
N GLU A 111 8.93 15.15 -6.94
CA GLU A 111 8.05 16.18 -7.47
C GLU A 111 7.12 15.64 -8.55
N GLU A 112 7.61 14.73 -9.40
CA GLU A 112 6.78 14.05 -10.40
C GLU A 112 5.72 13.17 -9.75
N VAL A 113 6.08 12.41 -8.70
CA VAL A 113 5.12 11.58 -7.94
C VAL A 113 4.09 12.45 -7.24
N CYS A 114 4.51 13.54 -6.58
CA CYS A 114 3.62 14.50 -5.92
C CYS A 114 2.66 15.21 -6.88
N SER A 115 3.00 15.28 -8.16
CA SER A 115 2.10 15.84 -9.17
C SER A 115 0.86 14.96 -9.45
N GLY A 116 0.86 13.70 -8.99
CA GLY A 116 -0.17 12.70 -9.29
C GLY A 116 -0.11 12.16 -10.74
N ARG A 117 0.90 12.55 -11.53
CA ARG A 117 1.01 12.23 -12.96
C ARG A 117 2.01 11.12 -13.29
N THR A 118 2.37 10.31 -12.31
CA THR A 118 3.23 9.14 -12.50
C THR A 118 2.49 7.83 -12.35
N GLY A 119 1.33 7.85 -11.66
CA GLY A 119 0.59 6.66 -11.24
C GLY A 119 1.25 5.89 -10.10
N HIS A 120 2.44 6.29 -9.66
CA HIS A 120 3.15 5.60 -8.59
C HIS A 120 2.54 5.84 -7.21
N THR A 121 2.72 4.82 -6.35
CA THR A 121 2.51 4.89 -4.91
C THR A 121 3.86 5.14 -4.22
N GLU A 122 3.88 5.92 -3.16
CA GLU A 122 4.97 5.92 -2.19
C GLU A 122 5.00 4.57 -1.48
N VAL A 123 6.13 3.87 -1.56
CA VAL A 123 6.25 2.50 -1.03
C VAL A 123 7.48 2.31 -0.17
N VAL A 124 7.40 1.31 0.70
CA VAL A 124 8.51 0.75 1.47
C VAL A 124 8.86 -0.62 0.90
N LEU A 125 10.13 -0.84 0.63
CA LEU A 125 10.73 -2.16 0.50
C LEU A 125 11.24 -2.58 1.87
N ALA A 126 10.73 -3.68 2.42
CA ALA A 126 11.26 -4.34 3.61
C ALA A 126 11.91 -5.65 3.22
N VAL A 127 13.14 -5.89 3.68
CA VAL A 127 13.86 -7.15 3.55
C VAL A 127 13.97 -7.76 4.93
N PHE A 128 13.58 -9.02 5.10
CA PHE A 128 13.49 -9.66 6.41
C PHE A 128 14.10 -11.07 6.43
N ASP A 129 14.59 -11.47 7.60
CA ASP A 129 15.13 -12.80 7.87
C ASP A 129 13.98 -13.77 8.23
N PRO A 130 13.69 -14.78 7.40
CA PRO A 130 12.62 -15.74 7.65
C PRO A 130 12.92 -16.68 8.83
N SER A 131 14.14 -16.70 9.34
CA SER A 131 14.46 -17.44 10.57
C SER A 131 14.01 -16.71 11.85
N ILE A 132 13.73 -15.40 11.76
CA ILE A 132 13.32 -14.56 12.89
C ILE A 132 11.84 -14.17 12.80
N THR A 133 11.37 -13.87 11.59
CA THR A 133 9.99 -13.42 11.36
C THR A 133 9.39 -14.13 10.15
N SER A 134 8.11 -13.88 9.85
CA SER A 134 7.45 -14.48 8.68
C SER A 134 6.83 -13.41 7.76
N TYR A 135 6.50 -13.82 6.54
CA TYR A 135 5.78 -12.97 5.59
C TYR A 135 4.45 -12.48 6.17
N GLU A 136 3.73 -13.35 6.88
CA GLU A 136 2.47 -13.03 7.55
C GLU A 136 2.67 -11.98 8.65
N ASN A 137 3.75 -12.05 9.42
CA ASN A 137 4.09 -11.02 10.42
C ASN A 137 4.36 -9.67 9.74
N MET A 138 5.00 -9.66 8.58
CA MET A 138 5.20 -8.41 7.81
C MET A 138 3.87 -7.88 7.27
N LEU A 139 2.96 -8.74 6.82
CA LEU A 139 1.59 -8.34 6.46
C LEU A 139 0.82 -7.78 7.66
N LYS A 140 1.02 -8.33 8.86
CA LYS A 140 0.43 -7.79 10.08
C LYS A 140 0.94 -6.38 10.40
N VAL A 141 2.24 -6.12 10.23
CA VAL A 141 2.80 -4.75 10.35
C VAL A 141 2.08 -3.80 9.39
N PHE A 142 1.86 -4.22 8.15
CA PHE A 142 1.14 -3.44 7.15
C PHE A 142 -0.31 -3.15 7.59
N TRP A 143 -1.10 -4.18 7.90
CA TRP A 143 -2.54 -4.04 8.19
C TRP A 143 -2.82 -3.21 9.46
N GLU A 144 -1.99 -3.33 10.49
CA GLU A 144 -2.24 -2.70 11.80
C GLU A 144 -1.76 -1.24 11.89
N ASN A 145 -0.87 -0.80 11.01
CA ASN A 145 -0.23 0.51 11.13
C ASN A 145 -0.75 1.60 10.20
N HIS A 146 -1.75 1.33 9.38
CA HIS A 146 -2.44 2.34 8.57
C HIS A 146 -3.93 2.03 8.45
N ASN A 147 -4.70 2.92 7.82
CA ASN A 147 -6.10 2.66 7.52
C ASN A 147 -6.27 2.23 6.05
N PRO A 148 -6.52 0.94 5.76
CA PRO A 148 -6.60 0.42 4.39
C PRO A 148 -7.95 0.70 3.69
N THR A 149 -8.82 1.54 4.28
CA THR A 149 -10.17 1.81 3.76
C THR A 149 -10.36 3.23 3.22
N GLN A 150 -9.26 3.99 3.03
CA GLN A 150 -9.36 5.43 2.73
C GLN A 150 -9.25 5.75 1.22
N GLY A 151 -9.02 4.77 0.37
CA GLY A 151 -8.84 5.00 -1.06
C GLY A 151 -7.57 5.79 -1.36
N MET A 152 -7.67 6.81 -2.20
CA MET A 152 -6.52 7.62 -2.65
C MET A 152 -6.06 8.65 -1.60
N ARG A 153 -5.87 8.18 -0.37
CA ARG A 153 -5.37 9.00 0.74
C ARG A 153 -4.95 8.14 1.93
N GLN A 154 -4.19 8.74 2.85
CA GLN A 154 -3.97 8.20 4.19
C GLN A 154 -3.93 9.35 5.20
N GLY A 155 -4.85 9.35 6.14
CA GLY A 155 -4.97 10.44 7.12
C GLY A 155 -5.19 11.79 6.45
N ASN A 156 -4.25 12.73 6.65
CA ASN A 156 -4.30 14.07 6.05
C ASN A 156 -3.68 14.13 4.64
N ASP A 157 -2.90 13.12 4.27
CA ASP A 157 -2.23 13.06 2.97
C ASP A 157 -3.22 12.59 1.90
N VAL A 158 -3.52 13.44 0.92
CA VAL A 158 -4.50 13.20 -0.15
C VAL A 158 -3.78 13.16 -1.49
N GLY A 159 -3.91 12.05 -2.20
CA GLY A 159 -3.26 11.83 -3.50
C GLY A 159 -3.17 10.34 -3.82
N THR A 160 -3.09 10.01 -5.12
CA THR A 160 -2.93 8.62 -5.57
C THR A 160 -1.64 7.98 -5.06
N GLN A 161 -0.60 8.78 -4.81
CA GLN A 161 0.67 8.34 -4.24
C GLN A 161 0.56 7.86 -2.80
N TYR A 162 -0.50 8.23 -2.07
CA TYR A 162 -0.72 7.85 -0.67
C TYR A 162 -1.72 6.72 -0.49
N ARG A 163 -2.08 6.02 -1.58
CA ARG A 163 -3.00 4.89 -1.51
C ARG A 163 -2.38 3.70 -0.77
N SER A 164 -3.23 2.89 -0.18
CA SER A 164 -2.85 1.59 0.36
C SER A 164 -2.56 0.62 -0.77
N ALA A 165 -1.43 -0.09 -0.73
CA ALA A 165 -1.06 -1.05 -1.77
C ALA A 165 -0.16 -2.19 -1.23
N LEU A 166 -0.30 -3.38 -1.80
CA LEU A 166 0.55 -4.56 -1.58
C LEU A 166 0.95 -5.15 -2.91
N TYR A 167 2.25 -5.44 -3.05
CA TYR A 167 2.83 -5.96 -4.29
C TYR A 167 3.46 -7.33 -4.04
N TRP A 168 3.13 -8.33 -4.86
CA TRP A 168 3.66 -9.70 -4.76
C TRP A 168 4.62 -10.03 -5.89
N ASN A 169 5.63 -10.89 -5.61
CA ASN A 169 6.59 -11.37 -6.59
C ASN A 169 6.26 -12.77 -7.14
N ASN A 170 5.39 -13.52 -6.43
CA ASN A 170 5.04 -14.89 -6.79
C ASN A 170 3.63 -15.27 -6.28
N ASP A 171 3.12 -16.41 -6.73
CA ASP A 171 1.77 -16.88 -6.38
C ASP A 171 1.58 -17.16 -4.88
N ALA A 172 2.61 -17.63 -4.18
CA ALA A 172 2.51 -17.90 -2.73
C ALA A 172 2.35 -16.58 -1.94
N GLU A 173 3.09 -15.53 -2.32
CA GLU A 173 2.90 -14.19 -1.74
C GLU A 173 1.51 -13.63 -2.06
N ARG A 174 1.03 -13.80 -3.30
CA ARG A 174 -0.32 -13.38 -3.70
C ARG A 174 -1.38 -14.04 -2.83
N GLU A 175 -1.32 -15.37 -2.69
CA GLU A 175 -2.26 -16.13 -1.86
C GLU A 175 -2.24 -15.68 -0.40
N ALA A 176 -1.06 -15.44 0.17
CA ALA A 176 -0.91 -14.92 1.54
C ALA A 176 -1.52 -13.52 1.70
N ILE A 177 -1.28 -12.61 0.73
CA ILE A 177 -1.85 -11.27 0.71
C ILE A 177 -3.37 -11.32 0.64
N GLU A 178 -3.94 -12.06 -0.31
CA GLU A 178 -5.39 -12.21 -0.49
C GLU A 178 -6.06 -12.82 0.75
N ALA A 179 -5.47 -13.87 1.33
CA ALA A 179 -5.96 -14.51 2.55
C ALA A 179 -5.91 -13.54 3.74
N SER A 180 -4.84 -12.74 3.87
CA SER A 180 -4.70 -11.77 4.93
C SER A 180 -5.75 -10.65 4.83
N ALA A 181 -6.00 -10.13 3.64
CA ALA A 181 -7.03 -9.14 3.38
C ALA A 181 -8.43 -9.70 3.73
N ALA A 182 -8.73 -10.91 3.28
CA ALA A 182 -9.99 -11.59 3.58
C ALA A 182 -10.20 -11.82 5.09
N SER A 183 -9.13 -12.12 5.83
CA SER A 183 -9.18 -12.30 7.29
C SER A 183 -9.36 -10.99 8.05
N PHE A 184 -8.79 -9.89 7.54
CA PHE A 184 -8.83 -8.58 8.20
C PHE A 184 -10.13 -7.82 7.96
N ALA A 185 -10.76 -7.98 6.79
CA ALA A 185 -11.97 -7.26 6.39
C ALA A 185 -13.13 -7.38 7.40
N PRO A 186 -13.47 -8.57 7.96
CA PRO A 186 -14.53 -8.69 8.96
C PRO A 186 -14.23 -7.93 10.25
N ALA A 187 -12.98 -7.89 10.70
CA ALA A 187 -12.57 -7.17 11.90
C ALA A 187 -12.70 -5.65 11.71
N LEU A 188 -12.31 -5.13 10.54
CA LEU A 188 -12.51 -3.73 10.17
C LEU A 188 -14.00 -3.36 10.12
N ALA A 189 -14.82 -4.19 9.47
CA ALA A 189 -16.27 -3.99 9.40
C ALA A 189 -16.92 -3.96 10.79
N ALA A 190 -16.53 -4.88 11.68
CA ALA A 190 -17.02 -4.91 13.06
C ALA A 190 -16.62 -3.66 13.87
N ALA A 191 -15.48 -3.04 13.53
CA ALA A 191 -15.01 -1.80 14.12
C ALA A 191 -15.60 -0.53 13.46
N GLY A 192 -16.49 -0.68 12.46
CA GLY A 192 -17.18 0.43 11.79
C GLY A 192 -16.40 1.07 10.63
N TYR A 193 -15.34 0.42 10.15
CA TYR A 193 -14.62 0.86 8.95
C TYR A 193 -15.31 0.37 7.66
N GLY A 194 -15.00 1.03 6.54
CA GLY A 194 -15.46 0.64 5.22
C GLY A 194 -14.74 -0.61 4.67
N GLU A 195 -15.00 -0.90 3.40
CA GLU A 195 -14.30 -1.96 2.68
C GLU A 195 -12.81 -1.64 2.51
N ILE A 196 -11.99 -2.68 2.43
CA ILE A 196 -10.57 -2.53 2.11
C ILE A 196 -10.45 -1.99 0.69
N THR A 197 -9.70 -0.91 0.54
CA THR A 197 -9.40 -0.23 -0.74
C THR A 197 -7.95 -0.40 -1.15
N THR A 198 -7.22 -1.32 -0.50
CA THR A 198 -5.82 -1.62 -0.80
C THR A 198 -5.71 -2.19 -2.22
N ASP A 199 -4.84 -1.60 -3.05
CA ASP A 199 -4.47 -2.18 -4.33
C ASP A 199 -3.64 -3.45 -4.08
N LEU A 200 -4.07 -4.57 -4.66
CA LEU A 200 -3.37 -5.86 -4.61
C LEU A 200 -2.88 -6.18 -6.02
N GLU A 201 -1.56 -6.10 -6.26
CA GLU A 201 -1.00 -6.16 -7.62
C GLU A 201 0.30 -6.97 -7.67
N ALA A 202 0.61 -7.53 -8.84
CA ALA A 202 1.92 -8.09 -9.09
C ALA A 202 3.00 -7.00 -9.04
N ALA A 203 4.13 -7.29 -8.40
CA ALA A 203 5.23 -6.35 -8.29
C ALA A 203 5.79 -6.00 -9.68
N GLY A 204 5.82 -4.71 -9.97
CA GLY A 204 6.56 -4.12 -11.06
C GLY A 204 7.96 -3.68 -10.60
N THR A 205 8.53 -2.72 -11.32
CA THR A 205 9.81 -2.14 -10.94
C THR A 205 9.65 -1.28 -9.68
N PHE A 206 10.52 -1.51 -8.69
CA PHE A 206 10.70 -0.62 -7.55
C PHE A 206 11.73 0.43 -7.92
N TYR A 207 11.34 1.70 -7.89
CA TYR A 207 12.22 2.84 -8.10
C TYR A 207 12.58 3.47 -6.76
N TYR A 208 13.87 3.49 -6.41
CA TYR A 208 14.32 4.11 -5.17
C TYR A 208 13.98 5.60 -5.16
N ALA A 209 13.50 6.08 -4.02
CA ALA A 209 13.36 7.51 -3.76
C ALA A 209 14.74 8.14 -3.47
N GLU A 210 14.79 9.45 -3.51
CA GLU A 210 15.98 10.26 -3.26
C GLU A 210 16.59 9.96 -1.88
N ASP A 211 17.91 10.09 -1.78
CA ASP A 211 18.65 9.74 -0.56
C ASP A 211 18.14 10.46 0.69
N TYR A 212 17.67 11.69 0.57
CA TYR A 212 17.14 12.44 1.71
C TYR A 212 15.83 11.87 2.26
N HIS A 213 15.11 11.05 1.50
CA HIS A 213 13.92 10.34 1.95
C HIS A 213 14.25 9.05 2.69
N GLN A 214 15.36 8.40 2.34
CA GLN A 214 15.76 7.14 2.98
C GLN A 214 15.97 7.35 4.48
N GLN A 215 15.33 6.56 5.32
CA GLN A 215 15.34 6.66 6.79
C GLN A 215 15.11 8.10 7.29
N TYR A 216 14.17 8.82 6.66
CA TYR A 216 13.92 10.24 6.95
C TYR A 216 13.68 10.52 8.44
N LEU A 217 12.87 9.69 9.13
CA LEU A 217 12.58 9.90 10.55
C LEU A 217 13.75 9.54 11.49
N ALA A 218 14.75 8.79 11.03
CA ALA A 218 16.00 8.61 11.75
C ALA A 218 16.91 9.83 11.60
N LYS A 219 16.96 10.42 10.39
CA LYS A 219 17.67 11.68 10.10
C LYS A 219 16.97 12.89 10.76
N ASN A 220 15.64 12.85 10.90
CA ASN A 220 14.80 13.94 11.41
C ASN A 220 13.80 13.42 12.46
N PRO A 221 14.22 13.21 13.73
CA PRO A 221 13.38 12.59 14.76
C PRO A 221 12.06 13.31 15.06
N ASN A 222 12.00 14.63 14.80
CA ASN A 222 10.80 15.46 14.94
C ASN A 222 10.07 15.69 13.59
N GLY A 223 10.43 14.93 12.56
CA GLY A 223 9.82 15.02 11.23
C GLY A 223 8.35 14.61 11.22
N TYR A 224 7.66 14.99 10.14
CA TYR A 224 6.25 14.63 9.96
C TYR A 224 6.05 13.11 9.93
N CYS A 225 5.12 12.62 10.75
CA CYS A 225 4.64 11.26 10.73
C CYS A 225 3.10 11.29 10.83
N GLY A 226 2.43 11.25 9.68
CA GLY A 226 0.96 11.22 9.58
C GLY A 226 0.37 9.81 9.65
N LEU A 227 1.20 8.79 9.86
CA LEU A 227 0.76 7.39 9.87
C LEU A 227 0.04 7.05 11.19
N GLY A 228 -1.13 6.43 11.07
CA GLY A 228 -1.89 5.92 12.20
C GLY A 228 -2.75 4.74 11.78
N GLY A 229 -2.69 3.65 12.56
CA GLY A 229 -3.52 2.48 12.37
C GLY A 229 -4.98 2.70 12.77
N THR A 230 -5.82 1.72 12.45
CA THR A 230 -7.24 1.68 12.82
C THR A 230 -7.47 1.30 14.28
N GLY A 231 -6.45 0.81 14.97
CA GLY A 231 -6.56 0.18 16.30
C GLY A 231 -7.16 -1.21 16.28
N VAL A 232 -7.44 -1.76 15.09
CA VAL A 232 -7.97 -3.10 14.89
C VAL A 232 -6.80 -4.07 14.72
N SER A 233 -6.78 -5.16 15.51
CA SER A 233 -5.77 -6.21 15.36
C SER A 233 -6.09 -7.12 14.18
N CYS A 234 -5.04 -7.41 13.38
CA CYS A 234 -5.15 -8.34 12.27
C CYS A 234 -5.04 -9.79 12.76
N PRO A 235 -6.00 -10.67 12.45
CA PRO A 235 -6.03 -12.04 12.96
C PRO A 235 -5.07 -13.02 12.26
N ILE A 236 -4.07 -12.50 11.54
CA ILE A 236 -3.07 -13.33 10.83
C ILE A 236 -2.20 -14.10 11.82
N GLY A 237 -1.88 -15.36 11.50
CA GLY A 237 -1.01 -16.21 12.29
C GLY A 237 -1.71 -16.98 13.41
N VAL A 238 -3.02 -16.88 13.54
CA VAL A 238 -3.81 -17.83 14.32
C VAL A 238 -4.12 -19.00 13.39
N ALA A 239 -3.26 -20.04 13.41
CA ALA A 239 -3.60 -21.29 12.76
C ALA A 239 -4.97 -21.71 13.30
N SER A 240 -5.94 -21.88 12.40
CA SER A 240 -7.16 -22.61 12.72
C SER A 240 -6.74 -24.02 13.12
N VAL A 241 -6.74 -24.28 14.42
CA VAL A 241 -6.58 -25.66 14.94
C VAL A 241 -7.95 -26.30 14.75
N ASP A 242 -8.14 -26.98 13.61
CA ASP A 242 -9.17 -27.96 13.41
C ASP A 242 -8.67 -29.35 13.85
#